data_21a034bfaaf03394d6b836b211f3e6a8
#
_entry.id   21a034bfaaf03394d6b836b211f3e6a8
#
_cell.length_a   1.000
_cell.length_b   1.000
_cell.length_c   1.000
_cell.angle_alpha   90.00
_cell.angle_beta   90.00
_cell.angle_gamma   90.00
#
_symmetry.space_group_name_H-M   'P 1'
#
loop_
_entity.id
_entity.type
_entity.pdbx_description
1 polymer ?
#
loop_
_entity_poly.entity_id
_entity_poly.type
_entity_poly.pdbx_seq_one_letter_code
_entity_poly.pdbx_strand_id
1 'polypeptide(L)'
;MRSTSRSVIRTAVFPVAGRGTRFLPATKASPKEMLPVVDKPLIQYAVEEALAAGAQRLVFITGASKRAIEDHFDSDQELEHMLESQGKSDLLNQLRSVLPSYASCIYIRQPAPLGLGHAVLCAQPAVGAEPFFVHLADDLIRSEVAVLAQMAQVYDAKRASVLGVEVVPRSDTDKYGIVAVEADRSITSRVRSIVEKPRPAVAPSTLAVVGRYVLAPAIFEHLERIGRGAGGEIQLTDGIASLMREEAVYAYRFEGKRYDCGSKLGYLQATVEYALGHPALGRDFRRYLQGLDIAAAAQAANAARAGEAKGAAGGSSGRRRGNGGARRQAGAAKAAMRAGTRRRGVPGARAS
;
A
#
# COMPACT_ATOMS: atom_id res chain seq x y z
N MET A 1 26.38 -15.14 -23.68
CA MET A 1 26.00 -15.08 -22.25
C MET A 1 26.39 -13.71 -21.71
N ARG A 2 25.43 -12.81 -21.55
CA ARG A 2 25.68 -11.53 -20.88
C ARG A 2 25.70 -11.81 -19.37
N SER A 3 26.83 -11.58 -18.74
CA SER A 3 26.98 -11.60 -17.28
C SER A 3 25.97 -10.61 -16.72
N THR A 4 24.92 -11.10 -16.09
CA THR A 4 24.01 -10.26 -15.28
C THR A 4 24.82 -9.82 -14.08
N SER A 5 25.34 -8.61 -14.13
CA SER A 5 25.91 -7.92 -12.97
C SER A 5 24.88 -8.00 -11.85
N ARG A 6 25.19 -8.69 -10.76
CA ARG A 6 24.32 -8.77 -9.58
C ARG A 6 24.07 -7.35 -9.09
N SER A 7 22.81 -6.93 -8.99
CA SER A 7 22.45 -5.63 -8.40
C SER A 7 23.14 -5.47 -7.04
N VAL A 8 23.73 -4.31 -6.83
CA VAL A 8 24.34 -3.93 -5.54
C VAL A 8 23.29 -3.72 -4.45
N ILE A 9 22.01 -3.52 -4.85
CA ILE A 9 20.92 -3.15 -3.94
C ILE A 9 20.29 -4.41 -3.33
N ARG A 10 20.46 -4.59 -2.02
CA ARG A 10 20.01 -5.80 -1.30
C ARG A 10 18.80 -5.58 -0.40
N THR A 11 18.40 -4.34 -0.17
CA THR A 11 17.32 -4.00 0.76
C THR A 11 16.14 -3.40 0.00
N ALA A 12 14.93 -3.92 0.28
CA ALA A 12 13.68 -3.35 -0.21
C ALA A 12 12.80 -2.94 0.97
N VAL A 13 12.29 -1.72 0.94
CA VAL A 13 11.41 -1.13 1.96
C VAL A 13 9.99 -1.09 1.43
N PHE A 14 9.05 -1.62 2.21
CA PHE A 14 7.62 -1.67 1.91
C PHE A 14 6.83 -0.83 2.91
N PRO A 15 6.45 0.41 2.57
CA PRO A 15 5.59 1.24 3.40
C PRO A 15 4.15 0.72 3.40
N VAL A 16 3.78 -0.09 4.39
CA VAL A 16 2.48 -0.77 4.48
C VAL A 16 1.63 -0.33 5.69
N ALA A 17 2.00 0.75 6.37
CA ALA A 17 1.29 1.26 7.55
C ALA A 17 -0.08 1.93 7.25
N GLY A 18 -0.39 2.20 5.98
CA GLY A 18 -1.61 2.90 5.56
C GLY A 18 -2.90 2.15 5.92
N ARG A 19 -3.97 2.88 6.26
CA ARG A 19 -5.24 2.31 6.75
C ARG A 19 -6.14 1.67 5.69
N GLY A 20 -5.92 1.91 4.40
CA GLY A 20 -6.70 1.30 3.31
C GLY A 20 -8.18 1.70 3.26
N THR A 21 -8.53 2.91 3.69
CA THR A 21 -9.92 3.38 3.84
C THR A 21 -10.76 3.34 2.56
N ARG A 22 -10.12 3.41 1.38
CA ARG A 22 -10.81 3.35 0.07
C ARG A 22 -11.51 2.01 -0.18
N PHE A 23 -11.08 0.94 0.50
CA PHE A 23 -11.61 -0.41 0.37
C PHE A 23 -12.51 -0.84 1.54
N LEU A 24 -12.91 0.08 2.42
CA LEU A 24 -13.90 -0.26 3.43
C LEU A 24 -15.21 -0.74 2.78
N PRO A 25 -15.89 -1.75 3.36
CA PRO A 25 -15.59 -2.42 4.64
C PRO A 25 -14.54 -3.56 4.55
N ALA A 26 -14.09 -4.00 3.36
CA ALA A 26 -13.18 -5.14 3.20
C ALA A 26 -11.87 -4.99 4.02
N THR A 27 -11.34 -3.77 4.10
CA THR A 27 -10.11 -3.48 4.83
C THR A 27 -10.31 -3.13 6.31
N LYS A 28 -11.52 -3.40 6.88
CA LYS A 28 -11.76 -3.19 8.30
C LYS A 28 -10.90 -4.11 9.18
N ALA A 29 -10.80 -5.38 8.80
CA ALA A 29 -10.07 -6.42 9.54
C ALA A 29 -8.81 -6.92 8.82
N SER A 30 -8.64 -6.63 7.53
CA SER A 30 -7.51 -7.06 6.73
C SER A 30 -6.79 -5.86 6.10
N PRO A 31 -5.44 -5.84 6.07
CA PRO A 31 -4.69 -4.84 5.34
C PRO A 31 -5.07 -4.80 3.85
N LYS A 32 -5.08 -3.61 3.23
CA LYS A 32 -5.30 -3.50 1.77
C LYS A 32 -4.26 -4.28 0.97
N GLU A 33 -3.06 -4.39 1.50
CA GLU A 33 -1.94 -5.11 0.92
C GLU A 33 -2.16 -6.64 0.89
N MET A 34 -3.11 -7.13 1.70
CA MET A 34 -3.56 -8.54 1.72
C MET A 34 -4.76 -8.82 0.81
N LEU A 35 -5.25 -7.83 0.06
CA LEU A 35 -6.29 -8.08 -0.94
C LEU A 35 -5.72 -8.98 -2.06
N PRO A 36 -6.39 -10.12 -2.36
CA PRO A 36 -5.86 -11.08 -3.32
C PRO A 36 -6.11 -10.66 -4.77
N VAL A 37 -5.08 -10.67 -5.59
CA VAL A 37 -5.20 -10.64 -7.04
C VAL A 37 -5.07 -12.07 -7.53
N VAL A 38 -6.19 -12.67 -7.88
CA VAL A 38 -6.40 -14.11 -8.13
C VAL A 38 -6.16 -14.93 -6.85
N ASP A 39 -4.98 -15.47 -6.65
CA ASP A 39 -4.62 -16.39 -5.55
C ASP A 39 -3.45 -15.90 -4.68
N LYS A 40 -2.89 -14.74 -4.98
CA LYS A 40 -1.80 -14.13 -4.21
C LYS A 40 -2.17 -12.72 -3.71
N PRO A 41 -1.84 -12.35 -2.46
CA PRO A 41 -2.05 -10.99 -1.98
C PRO A 41 -1.12 -9.99 -2.68
N LEU A 42 -1.55 -8.74 -2.79
CA LEU A 42 -0.78 -7.66 -3.42
C LEU A 42 0.65 -7.55 -2.89
N ILE A 43 0.83 -7.73 -1.57
CA ILE A 43 2.14 -7.63 -0.95
C ILE A 43 3.11 -8.73 -1.43
N GLN A 44 2.61 -9.93 -1.78
CA GLN A 44 3.44 -10.99 -2.30
C GLN A 44 3.99 -10.64 -3.69
N TYR A 45 3.18 -10.08 -4.58
CA TYR A 45 3.67 -9.58 -5.88
C TYR A 45 4.76 -8.53 -5.70
N ALA A 46 4.61 -7.65 -4.72
CA ALA A 46 5.61 -6.63 -4.41
C ALA A 46 6.93 -7.24 -3.92
N VAL A 47 6.85 -8.25 -3.08
CA VAL A 47 8.02 -8.99 -2.58
C VAL A 47 8.69 -9.78 -3.70
N GLU A 48 7.93 -10.51 -4.52
CA GLU A 48 8.45 -11.26 -5.67
C GLU A 48 9.21 -10.33 -6.64
N GLU A 49 8.68 -9.13 -6.91
CA GLU A 49 9.37 -8.13 -7.74
C GLU A 49 10.71 -7.69 -7.13
N ALA A 50 10.73 -7.42 -5.83
CA ALA A 50 11.95 -7.00 -5.13
C ALA A 50 12.99 -8.12 -5.08
N LEU A 51 12.59 -9.37 -4.84
CA LEU A 51 13.46 -10.55 -4.88
C LEU A 51 14.05 -10.76 -6.28
N ALA A 52 13.23 -10.61 -7.33
CA ALA A 52 13.67 -10.68 -8.72
C ALA A 52 14.68 -9.57 -9.08
N ALA A 53 14.62 -8.43 -8.40
CA ALA A 53 15.59 -7.34 -8.53
C ALA A 53 16.87 -7.56 -7.71
N GLY A 54 16.95 -8.63 -6.91
CA GLY A 54 18.12 -9.01 -6.11
C GLY A 54 18.06 -8.62 -4.64
N ALA A 55 16.92 -8.12 -4.15
CA ALA A 55 16.74 -7.86 -2.74
C ALA A 55 16.81 -9.15 -1.92
N GLN A 56 17.40 -9.07 -0.73
CA GLN A 56 17.54 -10.18 0.21
C GLN A 56 17.01 -9.79 1.61
N ARG A 57 16.95 -8.49 1.89
CA ARG A 57 16.41 -7.92 3.13
C ARG A 57 15.13 -7.15 2.80
N LEU A 58 14.01 -7.62 3.33
CA LEU A 58 12.68 -7.09 3.10
C LEU A 58 12.24 -6.35 4.37
N VAL A 59 12.13 -5.04 4.30
CA VAL A 59 11.82 -4.17 5.46
C VAL A 59 10.39 -3.66 5.32
N PHE A 60 9.50 -4.16 6.14
CA PHE A 60 8.10 -3.76 6.17
C PHE A 60 7.88 -2.68 7.22
N ILE A 61 7.44 -1.51 6.79
CA ILE A 61 7.06 -0.44 7.72
C ILE A 61 5.57 -0.57 8.01
N THR A 62 5.25 -1.16 9.15
CA THR A 62 3.90 -1.62 9.51
C THR A 62 3.17 -0.66 10.46
N GLY A 63 1.87 -0.90 10.64
CA GLY A 63 1.01 -0.21 11.61
C GLY A 63 0.29 -1.18 12.55
N ALA A 64 -0.58 -0.66 13.41
CA ALA A 64 -1.24 -1.45 14.46
C ALA A 64 -2.13 -2.61 13.95
N SER A 65 -2.61 -2.59 12.71
CA SER A 65 -3.56 -3.57 12.16
C SER A 65 -2.98 -4.36 10.98
N LYS A 66 -1.65 -4.62 10.99
CA LYS A 66 -0.94 -5.19 9.83
C LYS A 66 -0.38 -6.59 10.07
N ARG A 67 -0.75 -7.26 11.17
CA ARG A 67 -0.24 -8.58 11.54
C ARG A 67 -0.39 -9.63 10.43
N ALA A 68 -1.48 -9.60 9.67
CA ALA A 68 -1.67 -10.54 8.55
C ALA A 68 -0.57 -10.47 7.47
N ILE A 69 0.19 -9.36 7.38
CA ILE A 69 1.36 -9.28 6.49
C ILE A 69 2.53 -10.06 7.10
N GLU A 70 2.71 -9.96 8.41
CA GLU A 70 3.73 -10.70 9.16
C GLU A 70 3.44 -12.20 9.05
N ASP A 71 2.22 -12.61 9.42
CA ASP A 71 1.75 -13.99 9.37
C ASP A 71 1.87 -14.61 7.95
N HIS A 72 1.73 -13.82 6.88
CA HIS A 72 1.84 -14.30 5.50
C HIS A 72 3.26 -14.72 5.08
N PHE A 73 4.28 -14.07 5.63
CA PHE A 73 5.68 -14.37 5.31
C PHE A 73 6.38 -15.23 6.36
N ASP A 74 5.74 -15.46 7.49
CA ASP A 74 6.23 -16.39 8.49
C ASP A 74 5.99 -17.84 8.08
N SER A 75 6.80 -18.77 8.60
CA SER A 75 6.59 -20.21 8.39
C SER A 75 5.41 -20.72 9.24
N ASP A 76 4.48 -21.42 8.61
CA ASP A 76 3.39 -22.13 9.29
C ASP A 76 3.69 -23.63 9.35
N GLN A 77 4.41 -24.04 10.39
CA GLN A 77 4.85 -25.44 10.55
C GLN A 77 3.68 -26.41 10.69
N GLU A 78 2.56 -25.99 11.28
CA GLU A 78 1.38 -26.83 11.45
C GLU A 78 0.73 -27.10 10.07
N LEU A 79 0.55 -26.06 9.24
CA LEU A 79 0.04 -26.19 7.88
C LEU A 79 1.00 -26.99 7.00
N GLU A 80 2.30 -26.76 7.08
CA GLU A 80 3.30 -27.52 6.33
C GLU A 80 3.24 -29.02 6.67
N HIS A 81 3.21 -29.36 7.95
CA HIS A 81 3.12 -30.75 8.41
C HIS A 81 1.80 -31.41 7.97
N MET A 82 0.69 -30.67 8.03
CA MET A 82 -0.61 -31.16 7.54
C MET A 82 -0.56 -31.46 6.05
N LEU A 83 0.00 -30.59 5.22
CA LEU A 83 0.12 -30.79 3.77
C LEU A 83 1.04 -31.99 3.45
N GLU A 84 2.15 -32.12 4.18
CA GLU A 84 3.09 -33.22 4.04
C GLU A 84 2.44 -34.57 4.38
N SER A 85 1.72 -34.66 5.51
CA SER A 85 1.01 -35.87 5.93
C SER A 85 -0.11 -36.29 4.98
N GLN A 86 -0.70 -35.32 4.24
CA GLN A 86 -1.73 -35.56 3.22
C GLN A 86 -1.14 -35.84 1.82
N GLY A 87 0.18 -35.84 1.65
CA GLY A 87 0.84 -36.04 0.36
C GLY A 87 0.62 -34.91 -0.64
N LYS A 88 0.25 -33.69 -0.20
CA LYS A 88 -0.04 -32.52 -1.03
C LYS A 88 1.23 -31.73 -1.36
N SER A 89 2.18 -32.39 -2.04
CA SER A 89 3.52 -31.85 -2.30
C SER A 89 3.52 -30.54 -3.08
N ASP A 90 2.60 -30.37 -4.06
CA ASP A 90 2.54 -29.15 -4.86
C ASP A 90 2.13 -27.94 -4.01
N LEU A 91 1.14 -28.09 -3.14
CA LEU A 91 0.70 -27.02 -2.23
C LEU A 91 1.79 -26.71 -1.18
N LEU A 92 2.48 -27.74 -0.66
CA LEU A 92 3.59 -27.55 0.25
C LEU A 92 4.74 -26.77 -0.40
N ASN A 93 5.10 -27.11 -1.64
CA ASN A 93 6.11 -26.39 -2.41
C ASN A 93 5.69 -24.94 -2.68
N GLN A 94 4.42 -24.72 -3.03
CA GLN A 94 3.87 -23.38 -3.22
C GLN A 94 3.96 -22.56 -1.92
N LEU A 95 3.58 -23.13 -0.79
CA LEU A 95 3.67 -22.47 0.52
C LEU A 95 5.12 -22.09 0.85
N ARG A 96 6.05 -23.03 0.74
CA ARG A 96 7.49 -22.80 1.02
C ARG A 96 8.16 -21.82 0.05
N SER A 97 7.59 -21.62 -1.14
CA SER A 97 8.12 -20.69 -2.13
C SER A 97 7.72 -19.23 -1.90
N VAL A 98 6.81 -18.94 -0.96
CA VAL A 98 6.38 -17.56 -0.64
C VAL A 98 7.56 -16.69 -0.22
N LEU A 99 8.47 -17.23 0.58
CA LEU A 99 9.70 -16.55 0.98
C LEU A 99 10.90 -17.49 0.82
N PRO A 100 11.83 -17.21 -0.12
CA PRO A 100 13.04 -18.00 -0.29
C PRO A 100 13.95 -17.94 0.94
N SER A 101 14.66 -19.04 1.25
CA SER A 101 15.51 -19.16 2.44
C SER A 101 16.68 -18.16 2.52
N TYR A 102 17.05 -17.54 1.40
CA TYR A 102 18.09 -16.50 1.36
C TYR A 102 17.56 -15.10 1.70
N ALA A 103 16.24 -14.92 1.78
CA ALA A 103 15.62 -13.66 2.10
C ALA A 103 15.23 -13.58 3.58
N SER A 104 15.27 -12.38 4.15
CA SER A 104 14.88 -12.11 5.53
C SER A 104 13.90 -10.96 5.60
N CYS A 105 12.88 -11.09 6.48
CA CYS A 105 11.90 -10.06 6.77
C CYS A 105 12.25 -9.31 8.04
N ILE A 106 12.13 -7.98 8.01
CA ILE A 106 12.27 -7.08 9.16
C ILE A 106 11.01 -6.24 9.24
N TYR A 107 10.37 -6.25 10.39
CA TYR A 107 9.15 -5.50 10.64
C TYR A 107 9.42 -4.34 11.58
N ILE A 108 9.21 -3.12 11.08
CA ILE A 108 9.40 -1.89 11.85
C ILE A 108 8.07 -1.16 11.95
N ARG A 109 7.70 -0.78 13.16
CA ARG A 109 6.44 -0.10 13.38
C ARG A 109 6.57 1.39 13.14
N GLN A 110 5.73 1.93 12.26
CA GLN A 110 5.55 3.38 12.15
C GLN A 110 4.72 3.86 13.36
N PRO A 111 5.28 4.62 14.30
CA PRO A 111 4.59 4.93 15.55
C PRO A 111 3.40 5.89 15.37
N ALA A 112 3.45 6.74 14.34
CA ALA A 112 2.39 7.68 14.00
C ALA A 112 2.25 7.78 12.47
N PRO A 113 1.03 7.95 11.92
CA PRO A 113 0.78 8.03 10.48
C PRO A 113 1.18 9.39 9.92
N LEU A 114 2.48 9.68 9.89
CA LEU A 114 3.05 10.97 9.48
C LEU A 114 3.43 11.03 7.98
N GLY A 115 2.91 10.14 7.16
CA GLY A 115 3.13 10.15 5.71
C GLY A 115 4.20 9.18 5.21
N LEU A 116 4.38 9.17 3.87
CA LEU A 116 5.27 8.23 3.19
C LEU A 116 6.75 8.50 3.51
N GLY A 117 7.18 9.76 3.54
CA GLY A 117 8.55 10.11 3.89
C GLY A 117 8.92 9.65 5.30
N HIS A 118 8.01 9.80 6.27
CA HIS A 118 8.23 9.30 7.62
C HIS A 118 8.29 7.75 7.64
N ALA A 119 7.47 7.06 6.87
CA ALA A 119 7.56 5.61 6.77
C ALA A 119 8.93 5.17 6.23
N VAL A 120 9.43 5.83 5.18
CA VAL A 120 10.78 5.58 4.65
C VAL A 120 11.85 5.89 5.70
N LEU A 121 11.73 6.99 6.43
CA LEU A 121 12.66 7.36 7.50
C LEU A 121 12.73 6.30 8.62
N CYS A 122 11.60 5.67 8.97
CA CYS A 122 11.57 4.57 9.94
C CYS A 122 12.42 3.37 9.51
N ALA A 123 12.73 3.21 8.21
CA ALA A 123 13.55 2.11 7.71
C ALA A 123 15.06 2.33 7.93
N GLN A 124 15.52 3.54 8.25
CA GLN A 124 16.94 3.91 8.35
C GLN A 124 17.79 2.94 9.20
N PRO A 125 17.33 2.47 10.40
CA PRO A 125 18.13 1.54 11.20
C PRO A 125 18.37 0.17 10.54
N ALA A 126 17.46 -0.26 9.67
CA ALA A 126 17.56 -1.54 8.96
C ALA A 126 18.29 -1.41 7.60
N VAL A 127 18.23 -0.25 6.98
CA VAL A 127 18.87 0.04 5.68
C VAL A 127 20.34 0.41 5.87
N GLY A 128 20.62 1.24 6.87
CA GLY A 128 21.98 1.77 7.10
C GLY A 128 22.42 2.73 6.01
N ALA A 129 23.67 2.57 5.55
CA ALA A 129 24.33 3.44 4.56
C ALA A 129 24.32 2.85 3.13
N GLU A 130 23.44 1.91 2.83
CA GLU A 130 23.35 1.27 1.52
C GLU A 130 22.21 1.86 0.68
N PRO A 131 22.29 1.86 -0.66
CA PRO A 131 21.16 2.15 -1.51
C PRO A 131 20.07 1.08 -1.33
N PHE A 132 18.82 1.49 -1.50
CA PHE A 132 17.68 0.61 -1.25
C PHE A 132 16.51 0.88 -2.18
N PHE A 133 15.66 -0.12 -2.34
CA PHE A 133 14.39 0.00 -3.02
C PHE A 133 13.32 0.50 -2.07
N VAL A 134 12.39 1.32 -2.58
CA VAL A 134 11.09 1.55 -1.95
C VAL A 134 10.01 1.07 -2.91
N HIS A 135 9.10 0.24 -2.42
CA HIS A 135 8.03 -0.37 -3.19
C HIS A 135 6.68 -0.16 -2.51
N LEU A 136 5.78 0.55 -3.18
CA LEU A 136 4.39 0.68 -2.73
C LEU A 136 3.58 -0.50 -3.25
N ALA A 137 3.11 -1.35 -2.35
CA ALA A 137 2.49 -2.63 -2.69
C ALA A 137 1.15 -2.51 -3.44
N ASP A 138 0.48 -1.36 -3.36
CA ASP A 138 -0.76 -1.10 -4.09
C ASP A 138 -0.57 -0.60 -5.53
N ASP A 139 0.67 -0.38 -5.97
CA ASP A 139 1.02 -0.19 -7.36
C ASP A 139 1.52 -1.52 -7.96
N LEU A 140 0.63 -2.27 -8.60
CA LEU A 140 0.98 -3.54 -9.25
C LEU A 140 1.42 -3.28 -10.69
N ILE A 141 2.59 -3.81 -11.08
CA ILE A 141 3.11 -3.62 -12.44
C ILE A 141 3.40 -5.00 -13.05
N ARG A 142 2.78 -5.25 -14.20
CA ARG A 142 3.07 -6.43 -15.01
C ARG A 142 4.13 -6.10 -16.04
N SER A 143 5.27 -6.76 -15.99
CA SER A 143 6.41 -6.59 -16.90
C SER A 143 7.15 -7.92 -17.09
N GLU A 144 7.88 -8.06 -18.19
CA GLU A 144 8.75 -9.23 -18.44
C GLU A 144 9.97 -9.21 -17.53
N VAL A 145 10.53 -8.02 -17.31
CA VAL A 145 11.64 -7.80 -16.38
C VAL A 145 11.11 -6.97 -15.23
N ALA A 146 11.29 -7.44 -14.00
CA ALA A 146 10.88 -6.73 -12.79
C ALA A 146 11.29 -5.26 -12.83
N VAL A 147 10.36 -4.33 -12.55
CA VAL A 147 10.63 -2.88 -12.70
C VAL A 147 11.76 -2.42 -11.78
N LEU A 148 11.83 -2.94 -10.56
CA LEU A 148 12.95 -2.65 -9.67
C LEU A 148 14.29 -3.14 -10.24
N ALA A 149 14.32 -4.26 -11.00
CA ALA A 149 15.51 -4.72 -11.67
C ALA A 149 15.91 -3.81 -12.83
N GLN A 150 14.95 -3.31 -13.62
CA GLN A 150 15.19 -2.28 -14.64
C GLN A 150 15.82 -1.04 -14.02
N MET A 151 15.24 -0.55 -12.89
CA MET A 151 15.70 0.64 -12.18
C MET A 151 17.08 0.45 -11.52
N ALA A 152 17.37 -0.75 -11.03
CA ALA A 152 18.69 -1.08 -10.49
C ALA A 152 19.80 -0.93 -11.53
N GLN A 153 19.54 -1.31 -12.79
CA GLN A 153 20.51 -1.10 -13.90
C GLN A 153 20.77 0.40 -14.14
N VAL A 154 19.72 1.23 -14.03
CA VAL A 154 19.88 2.68 -14.16
C VAL A 154 20.68 3.24 -12.97
N TYR A 155 20.41 2.78 -11.76
CA TYR A 155 21.18 3.14 -10.57
C TYR A 155 22.66 2.76 -10.73
N ASP A 156 22.93 1.55 -11.17
CA ASP A 156 24.32 1.08 -11.37
C ASP A 156 25.08 1.94 -12.40
N ALA A 157 24.39 2.40 -13.44
CA ALA A 157 24.97 3.27 -14.46
C ALA A 157 25.13 4.74 -14.01
N LYS A 158 24.22 5.25 -13.19
CA LYS A 158 24.18 6.67 -12.82
C LYS A 158 24.73 6.95 -11.41
N ARG A 159 24.76 5.94 -10.53
CA ARG A 159 25.13 6.05 -9.10
C ARG A 159 24.34 7.15 -8.39
N ALA A 160 23.07 7.27 -8.71
CA ALA A 160 22.16 8.31 -8.21
C ALA A 160 20.74 7.76 -8.04
N SER A 161 19.95 8.36 -7.19
CA SER A 161 18.55 7.96 -6.93
C SER A 161 17.73 7.94 -8.21
N VAL A 162 16.85 6.94 -8.35
CA VAL A 162 16.01 6.71 -9.54
C VAL A 162 14.55 6.62 -9.11
N LEU A 163 13.68 7.35 -9.80
CA LEU A 163 12.23 7.36 -9.62
C LEU A 163 11.59 6.66 -10.81
N GLY A 164 10.76 5.65 -10.56
CA GLY A 164 9.92 5.05 -11.58
C GLY A 164 8.79 6.01 -11.97
N VAL A 165 8.65 6.31 -13.25
CA VAL A 165 7.65 7.28 -13.74
C VAL A 165 6.85 6.74 -14.91
N GLU A 166 5.59 7.20 -15.01
CA GLU A 166 4.73 6.99 -16.18
C GLU A 166 4.01 8.28 -16.58
N VAL A 167 3.51 8.34 -17.81
CA VAL A 167 2.67 9.44 -18.27
C VAL A 167 1.25 9.20 -17.83
N VAL A 168 0.67 10.16 -17.10
CA VAL A 168 -0.73 10.12 -16.66
C VAL A 168 -1.56 11.21 -17.36
N PRO A 169 -2.90 11.04 -17.43
CA PRO A 169 -3.76 12.14 -17.84
C PRO A 169 -3.54 13.37 -16.97
N ARG A 170 -3.57 14.56 -17.58
CA ARG A 170 -3.34 15.82 -16.85
C ARG A 170 -4.34 16.02 -15.70
N SER A 171 -5.58 15.52 -15.87
CA SER A 171 -6.61 15.52 -14.82
C SER A 171 -6.21 14.75 -13.56
N ASP A 172 -5.25 13.85 -13.66
CA ASP A 172 -4.86 12.93 -12.59
C ASP A 172 -3.58 13.34 -11.85
N THR A 173 -2.98 14.48 -12.23
CA THR A 173 -1.73 14.97 -11.63
C THR A 173 -1.86 15.28 -10.15
N ASP A 174 -3.05 15.54 -9.64
CA ASP A 174 -3.36 15.78 -8.22
C ASP A 174 -3.37 14.52 -7.36
N LYS A 175 -3.10 13.36 -7.96
CA LYS A 175 -3.01 12.07 -7.25
C LYS A 175 -1.58 11.63 -6.96
N TYR A 176 -0.58 12.22 -7.66
CA TYR A 176 0.81 11.75 -7.69
C TYR A 176 1.82 12.87 -7.44
N GLY A 177 3.02 12.49 -7.03
CA GLY A 177 4.18 13.35 -7.20
C GLY A 177 4.49 13.52 -8.71
N ILE A 178 4.58 14.75 -9.20
CA ILE A 178 4.83 15.05 -10.61
C ILE A 178 6.23 15.60 -10.78
N VAL A 179 6.98 15.05 -11.74
CA VAL A 179 8.35 15.48 -12.03
C VAL A 179 8.44 16.27 -13.33
N ALA A 180 9.27 17.31 -13.36
CA ALA A 180 9.79 17.89 -14.61
C ALA A 180 11.21 17.37 -14.85
N VAL A 181 11.55 17.08 -16.09
CA VAL A 181 12.83 16.47 -16.48
C VAL A 181 13.57 17.33 -17.50
N GLU A 182 14.89 17.08 -17.67
CA GLU A 182 15.74 17.83 -18.62
C GLU A 182 15.45 17.47 -20.07
N ALA A 183 15.23 16.17 -20.36
CA ALA A 183 14.96 15.66 -21.71
C ALA A 183 13.72 14.78 -21.70
N ASP A 184 12.59 15.34 -22.08
CA ASP A 184 11.28 14.70 -21.92
C ASP A 184 11.09 13.42 -22.76
N ARG A 185 11.82 13.26 -23.87
CA ARG A 185 11.70 12.09 -24.76
C ARG A 185 12.64 10.93 -24.41
N SER A 186 13.51 11.09 -23.41
CA SER A 186 14.43 10.03 -23.00
C SER A 186 13.75 9.05 -22.04
N ILE A 187 14.12 7.77 -22.12
CA ILE A 187 13.69 6.73 -21.16
C ILE A 187 14.21 7.05 -19.75
N THR A 188 15.46 7.58 -19.68
CA THR A 188 16.08 8.01 -18.42
C THR A 188 16.46 9.48 -18.54
N SER A 189 15.94 10.34 -17.68
CA SER A 189 16.19 11.78 -17.70
C SER A 189 16.46 12.30 -16.30
N ARG A 190 17.36 13.31 -16.18
CA ARG A 190 17.58 13.99 -14.92
C ARG A 190 16.34 14.79 -14.52
N VAL A 191 15.94 14.68 -13.25
CA VAL A 191 14.81 15.42 -12.67
C VAL A 191 15.25 16.85 -12.39
N ARG A 192 14.45 17.83 -12.83
CA ARG A 192 14.63 19.27 -12.55
C ARG A 192 13.83 19.71 -11.32
N SER A 193 12.62 19.18 -11.18
CA SER A 193 11.74 19.48 -10.05
C SER A 193 10.78 18.33 -9.81
N ILE A 194 10.31 18.22 -8.58
CA ILE A 194 9.25 17.31 -8.16
C ILE A 194 8.26 18.06 -7.28
N VAL A 195 6.96 17.85 -7.50
CA VAL A 195 5.88 18.52 -6.75
C VAL A 195 4.85 17.48 -6.34
N GLU A 196 4.50 17.44 -5.06
CA GLU A 196 3.48 16.54 -4.54
C GLU A 196 2.07 17.01 -4.91
N LYS A 197 1.31 16.16 -5.60
CA LYS A 197 -0.10 16.33 -5.95
C LYS A 197 -0.48 17.73 -6.46
N PRO A 198 0.22 18.25 -7.47
CA PRO A 198 -0.09 19.58 -7.99
C PRO A 198 -1.46 19.59 -8.67
N ARG A 199 -2.21 20.67 -8.50
CA ARG A 199 -3.45 20.87 -9.27
C ARG A 199 -3.15 20.80 -10.76
N PRO A 200 -4.04 20.22 -11.61
CA PRO A 200 -3.82 20.05 -13.06
C PRO A 200 -3.36 21.30 -13.78
N ALA A 201 -3.88 22.48 -13.39
CA ALA A 201 -3.53 23.75 -14.03
C ALA A 201 -2.07 24.17 -13.83
N VAL A 202 -1.43 23.76 -12.69
CA VAL A 202 -0.07 24.16 -12.31
C VAL A 202 0.92 23.01 -12.28
N ALA A 203 0.51 21.82 -12.69
CA ALA A 203 1.38 20.65 -12.74
C ALA A 203 2.55 20.91 -13.71
N PRO A 204 3.83 20.66 -13.30
CA PRO A 204 5.00 20.97 -14.12
C PRO A 204 5.09 20.09 -15.37
N SER A 205 4.47 18.92 -15.36
CA SER A 205 4.38 17.98 -16.49
C SER A 205 3.21 17.02 -16.29
N THR A 206 3.18 15.91 -17.04
CA THR A 206 2.30 14.75 -16.84
C THR A 206 3.08 13.50 -16.45
N LEU A 207 4.36 13.62 -16.08
CA LEU A 207 5.18 12.52 -15.59
C LEU A 207 4.94 12.31 -14.11
N ALA A 208 4.20 11.27 -13.79
CA ALA A 208 3.88 10.87 -12.42
C ALA A 208 4.91 9.89 -11.88
N VAL A 209 5.37 10.13 -10.66
CA VAL A 209 6.15 9.17 -9.91
C VAL A 209 5.19 8.10 -9.39
N VAL A 210 5.46 6.86 -9.74
CA VAL A 210 4.70 5.70 -9.26
C VAL A 210 5.42 5.04 -8.09
N GLY A 211 4.83 4.04 -7.50
CA GLY A 211 5.30 3.40 -6.26
C GLY A 211 6.63 2.65 -6.33
N ARG A 212 7.57 3.06 -7.17
CA ARG A 212 8.91 2.43 -7.35
C ARG A 212 10.00 3.47 -7.25
N TYR A 213 10.94 3.23 -6.31
CA TYR A 213 12.08 4.10 -6.08
C TYR A 213 13.35 3.27 -5.84
N VAL A 214 14.47 3.76 -6.33
CA VAL A 214 15.81 3.41 -5.87
C VAL A 214 16.38 4.65 -5.23
N LEU A 215 16.66 4.60 -3.93
CA LEU A 215 17.11 5.77 -3.19
C LEU A 215 18.53 5.58 -2.65
N ALA A 216 19.33 6.63 -2.76
CA ALA A 216 20.59 6.74 -2.05
C ALA A 216 20.33 6.97 -0.54
N PRO A 217 21.20 6.49 0.36
CA PRO A 217 21.00 6.61 1.80
C PRO A 217 20.99 8.06 2.30
N ALA A 218 21.56 9.01 1.55
CA ALA A 218 21.49 10.44 1.84
C ALA A 218 20.04 10.96 2.00
N ILE A 219 19.05 10.28 1.42
CA ILE A 219 17.63 10.64 1.56
C ILE A 219 17.19 10.72 3.04
N PHE A 220 17.77 9.92 3.93
CA PHE A 220 17.40 9.91 5.34
C PHE A 220 17.69 11.25 6.02
N GLU A 221 18.88 11.83 5.78
CA GLU A 221 19.23 13.16 6.32
C GLU A 221 18.27 14.26 5.85
N HIS A 222 17.85 14.18 4.56
CA HIS A 222 16.89 15.13 4.03
C HIS A 222 15.51 14.95 4.65
N LEU A 223 15.05 13.69 4.85
CA LEU A 223 13.78 13.39 5.51
C LEU A 223 13.76 13.81 6.99
N GLU A 224 14.88 13.77 7.70
CA GLU A 224 15.01 14.24 9.07
C GLU A 224 14.91 15.78 9.17
N ARG A 225 15.49 16.49 8.21
CA ARG A 225 15.55 17.96 8.20
C ARG A 225 14.25 18.62 7.74
N ILE A 226 13.46 17.95 6.89
CA ILE A 226 12.20 18.53 6.41
C ILE A 226 11.13 18.47 7.49
N GLY A 227 10.35 19.53 7.60
CA GLY A 227 9.18 19.58 8.45
C GLY A 227 7.99 18.84 7.84
N ARG A 228 6.82 18.99 8.48
CA ARG A 228 5.56 18.50 7.93
C ARG A 228 5.10 19.42 6.80
N GLY A 229 4.87 18.83 5.64
CA GLY A 229 4.40 19.49 4.42
C GLY A 229 2.87 19.43 4.26
N ALA A 230 2.42 19.23 3.02
CA ALA A 230 1.01 19.14 2.68
C ALA A 230 0.28 18.05 3.51
N GLY A 231 -0.88 18.39 4.06
CA GLY A 231 -1.66 17.49 4.91
C GLY A 231 -1.09 17.22 6.31
N GLY A 232 -0.03 17.93 6.72
CA GLY A 232 0.65 17.71 8.01
C GLY A 232 1.56 16.47 8.01
N GLU A 233 1.87 15.92 6.84
CA GLU A 233 2.68 14.72 6.63
C GLU A 233 4.12 15.07 6.21
N ILE A 234 5.05 14.19 6.50
CA ILE A 234 6.42 14.22 5.94
C ILE A 234 6.33 13.51 4.58
N GLN A 235 6.37 14.30 3.50
CA GLN A 235 6.23 13.76 2.15
C GLN A 235 7.58 13.26 1.61
N LEU A 236 7.60 12.09 0.98
CA LEU A 236 8.82 11.58 0.34
C LEU A 236 9.27 12.49 -0.81
N THR A 237 8.33 13.08 -1.52
CA THR A 237 8.58 14.04 -2.61
C THR A 237 9.31 15.30 -2.13
N ASP A 238 8.99 15.80 -0.92
CA ASP A 238 9.69 16.94 -0.34
C ASP A 238 11.12 16.58 0.07
N GLY A 239 11.33 15.36 0.61
CA GLY A 239 12.66 14.82 0.89
C GLY A 239 13.50 14.67 -0.38
N ILE A 240 12.92 14.16 -1.47
CA ILE A 240 13.57 14.05 -2.77
C ILE A 240 13.89 15.44 -3.34
N ALA A 241 12.96 16.40 -3.24
CA ALA A 241 13.20 17.79 -3.67
C ALA A 241 14.36 18.45 -2.88
N SER A 242 14.51 18.12 -1.61
CA SER A 242 15.65 18.56 -0.80
C SER A 242 16.95 17.87 -1.25
N LEU A 243 16.94 16.54 -1.45
CA LEU A 243 18.10 15.78 -1.94
C LEU A 243 18.60 16.29 -3.30
N MET A 244 17.71 16.67 -4.20
CA MET A 244 18.05 17.20 -5.53
C MET A 244 18.89 18.48 -5.52
N ARG A 245 19.00 19.18 -4.39
CA ARG A 245 19.89 20.36 -4.24
C ARG A 245 21.35 19.98 -4.12
N GLU A 246 21.63 18.74 -3.69
CA GLU A 246 22.97 18.23 -3.41
C GLU A 246 23.35 17.10 -4.37
N GLU A 247 22.39 16.27 -4.79
CA GLU A 247 22.63 15.10 -5.63
C GLU A 247 21.71 15.07 -6.88
N ALA A 248 22.17 14.43 -7.94
CA ALA A 248 21.32 14.16 -9.10
C ALA A 248 20.28 13.10 -8.77
N VAL A 249 19.06 13.28 -9.30
CA VAL A 249 17.98 12.28 -9.24
C VAL A 249 17.48 12.06 -10.67
N TYR A 250 17.22 10.82 -11.03
CA TYR A 250 16.78 10.44 -12.37
C TYR A 250 15.35 9.91 -12.35
N ALA A 251 14.58 10.29 -13.35
CA ALA A 251 13.30 9.69 -13.69
C ALA A 251 13.53 8.58 -14.73
N TYR A 252 12.95 7.42 -14.52
CA TYR A 252 13.02 6.27 -15.42
C TYR A 252 11.62 5.86 -15.86
N ARG A 253 11.35 5.87 -17.16
CA ARG A 253 10.13 5.34 -17.77
C ARG A 253 10.29 3.84 -17.91
N PHE A 254 9.71 3.11 -16.99
CA PHE A 254 9.81 1.65 -16.97
C PHE A 254 8.99 1.00 -18.09
N GLU A 255 9.39 -0.20 -18.46
CA GLU A 255 8.64 -1.08 -19.35
C GLU A 255 7.70 -1.95 -18.50
N GLY A 256 6.40 -1.91 -18.82
CA GLY A 256 5.39 -2.66 -18.10
C GLY A 256 4.02 -1.97 -18.11
N LYS A 257 3.01 -2.68 -17.67
CA LYS A 257 1.65 -2.16 -17.50
C LYS A 257 1.33 -2.05 -16.01
N ARG A 258 1.06 -0.83 -15.56
CA ARG A 258 0.71 -0.51 -14.17
C ARG A 258 -0.80 -0.59 -13.93
N TYR A 259 -1.15 -1.06 -12.74
CA TYR A 259 -2.50 -1.06 -12.18
C TYR A 259 -2.46 -0.38 -10.82
N ASP A 260 -3.20 0.74 -10.66
CA ASP A 260 -3.40 1.38 -9.35
C ASP A 260 -4.38 0.56 -8.51
N CYS A 261 -3.88 -0.45 -7.81
CA CYS A 261 -4.66 -1.27 -6.88
C CYS A 261 -5.02 -0.52 -5.58
N GLY A 262 -4.61 0.73 -5.41
CA GLY A 262 -5.13 1.65 -4.40
C GLY A 262 -6.53 2.17 -4.73
N SER A 263 -7.01 2.00 -5.96
CA SER A 263 -8.37 2.27 -6.41
C SER A 263 -9.15 0.98 -6.68
N LYS A 264 -10.47 1.00 -6.46
CA LYS A 264 -11.33 -0.17 -6.71
C LYS A 264 -11.33 -0.58 -8.19
N LEU A 265 -11.32 0.39 -9.11
CA LEU A 265 -11.31 0.12 -10.55
C LEU A 265 -9.98 -0.51 -10.98
N GLY A 266 -8.84 0.07 -10.58
CA GLY A 266 -7.52 -0.47 -10.91
C GLY A 266 -7.30 -1.86 -10.34
N TYR A 267 -7.79 -2.12 -9.12
CA TYR A 267 -7.78 -3.45 -8.51
C TYR A 267 -8.59 -4.48 -9.32
N LEU A 268 -9.78 -4.11 -9.79
CA LEU A 268 -10.60 -4.99 -10.66
C LEU A 268 -9.91 -5.24 -12.01
N GLN A 269 -9.32 -4.21 -12.61
CA GLN A 269 -8.57 -4.34 -13.87
C GLN A 269 -7.37 -5.29 -13.70
N ALA A 270 -6.60 -5.13 -12.62
CA ALA A 270 -5.51 -6.03 -12.28
C ALA A 270 -6.01 -7.47 -12.13
N THR A 271 -7.06 -7.68 -11.35
CA THR A 271 -7.63 -9.02 -11.10
C THR A 271 -8.06 -9.71 -12.40
N VAL A 272 -8.74 -9.00 -13.28
CA VAL A 272 -9.18 -9.55 -14.58
C VAL A 272 -7.98 -9.93 -15.46
N GLU A 273 -7.00 -9.05 -15.60
CA GLU A 273 -5.87 -9.30 -16.50
C GLU A 273 -4.90 -10.34 -15.96
N TYR A 274 -4.70 -10.40 -14.64
CA TYR A 274 -3.91 -11.46 -14.01
C TYR A 274 -4.63 -12.81 -14.11
N ALA A 275 -5.95 -12.85 -13.91
CA ALA A 275 -6.75 -14.08 -14.09
C ALA A 275 -6.70 -14.59 -15.52
N LEU A 276 -6.76 -13.72 -16.54
CA LEU A 276 -6.61 -14.09 -17.95
C LEU A 276 -5.24 -14.70 -18.27
N GLY A 277 -4.19 -14.27 -17.58
CA GLY A 277 -2.83 -14.79 -17.71
C GLY A 277 -2.49 -15.95 -16.77
N HIS A 278 -3.41 -16.34 -15.89
CA HIS A 278 -3.16 -17.38 -14.89
C HIS A 278 -3.05 -18.77 -15.53
N PRO A 279 -1.99 -19.57 -15.23
CA PRO A 279 -1.75 -20.86 -15.89
C PRO A 279 -2.92 -21.83 -15.81
N ALA A 280 -3.56 -21.97 -14.64
CA ALA A 280 -4.64 -22.90 -14.42
C ALA A 280 -6.03 -22.34 -14.81
N LEU A 281 -6.26 -21.04 -14.67
CA LEU A 281 -7.59 -20.43 -14.77
C LEU A 281 -7.81 -19.68 -16.09
N GLY A 282 -6.77 -19.19 -16.74
CA GLY A 282 -6.86 -18.21 -17.83
C GLY A 282 -7.70 -18.65 -19.03
N ARG A 283 -7.67 -19.97 -19.36
CA ARG A 283 -8.47 -20.52 -20.46
C ARG A 283 -9.99 -20.45 -20.16
N ASP A 284 -10.38 -20.93 -18.99
CA ASP A 284 -11.79 -21.02 -18.62
C ASP A 284 -12.37 -19.66 -18.27
N PHE A 285 -11.57 -18.81 -17.65
CA PHE A 285 -11.95 -17.43 -17.36
C PHE A 285 -12.15 -16.60 -18.64
N ARG A 286 -11.30 -16.78 -19.66
CA ARG A 286 -11.50 -16.16 -20.98
C ARG A 286 -12.82 -16.60 -21.61
N ARG A 287 -13.12 -17.91 -21.58
CA ARG A 287 -14.39 -18.45 -22.10
C ARG A 287 -15.59 -17.86 -21.37
N TYR A 288 -15.52 -17.76 -20.05
CA TYR A 288 -16.55 -17.11 -19.24
C TYR A 288 -16.78 -15.65 -19.65
N LEU A 289 -15.70 -14.85 -19.78
CA LEU A 289 -15.81 -13.45 -20.18
C LEU A 289 -16.38 -13.27 -21.61
N GLN A 290 -16.02 -14.15 -22.53
CA GLN A 290 -16.58 -14.12 -23.90
C GLN A 290 -18.07 -14.43 -23.95
N GLY A 291 -18.59 -15.22 -23.02
CA GLY A 291 -20.00 -15.55 -22.88
C GLY A 291 -20.80 -14.56 -22.03
N LEU A 292 -20.14 -13.60 -21.38
CA LEU A 292 -20.79 -12.65 -20.49
C LEU A 292 -21.44 -11.51 -21.29
N ASP A 293 -22.78 -11.38 -21.20
CA ASP A 293 -23.48 -10.20 -21.70
C ASP A 293 -23.31 -9.03 -20.70
N ILE A 294 -22.29 -8.22 -20.96
CA ILE A 294 -21.94 -7.07 -20.10
C ILE A 294 -23.09 -6.04 -20.07
N ALA A 295 -23.82 -5.88 -21.19
CA ALA A 295 -24.90 -4.92 -21.28
C ALA A 295 -26.10 -5.37 -20.43
N ALA A 296 -26.49 -6.64 -20.52
CA ALA A 296 -27.55 -7.21 -19.69
C ALA A 296 -27.17 -7.20 -18.19
N ALA A 297 -25.93 -7.55 -17.85
CA ALA A 297 -25.44 -7.49 -16.47
C ALA A 297 -25.49 -6.06 -15.88
N ALA A 298 -25.10 -5.04 -16.67
CA ALA A 298 -25.15 -3.64 -16.24
C ALA A 298 -26.60 -3.16 -16.06
N GLN A 299 -27.52 -3.55 -16.94
CA GLN A 299 -28.95 -3.22 -16.83
C GLN A 299 -29.56 -3.85 -15.58
N ALA A 300 -29.29 -5.13 -15.32
CA ALA A 300 -29.76 -5.82 -14.12
C ALA A 300 -29.26 -5.16 -12.82
N ALA A 301 -27.99 -4.76 -12.77
CA ALA A 301 -27.41 -4.05 -11.64
C ALA A 301 -28.07 -2.66 -11.40
N ASN A 302 -28.38 -1.93 -12.47
CA ASN A 302 -29.06 -0.63 -12.37
C ASN A 302 -30.52 -0.79 -11.90
N ALA A 303 -31.22 -1.83 -12.37
CA ALA A 303 -32.59 -2.13 -11.94
C ALA A 303 -32.65 -2.50 -10.43
N ALA A 304 -31.67 -3.31 -9.95
CA ALA A 304 -31.57 -3.66 -8.55
C ALA A 304 -31.36 -2.40 -7.65
N ARG A 305 -30.45 -1.50 -8.03
CA ARG A 305 -30.22 -0.22 -7.31
C ARG A 305 -31.45 0.67 -7.27
N ALA A 306 -32.21 0.74 -8.38
CA ALA A 306 -33.45 1.51 -8.44
C ALA A 306 -34.55 0.91 -7.52
N GLY A 307 -34.60 -0.40 -7.38
CA GLY A 307 -35.47 -1.11 -6.45
C GLY A 307 -35.15 -0.84 -4.98
N GLU A 308 -33.88 -0.87 -4.61
CA GLU A 308 -33.38 -0.56 -3.25
C GLU A 308 -33.69 0.90 -2.86
N ALA A 309 -33.49 1.86 -3.78
CA ALA A 309 -33.78 3.27 -3.54
C ALA A 309 -35.29 3.52 -3.31
N LYS A 310 -36.17 2.81 -4.04
CA LYS A 310 -37.61 2.89 -3.82
C LYS A 310 -38.05 2.23 -2.51
N GLY A 311 -37.42 1.12 -2.11
CA GLY A 311 -37.70 0.46 -0.83
C GLY A 311 -37.30 1.31 0.38
N ALA A 312 -36.15 2.01 0.30
CA ALA A 312 -35.69 2.93 1.34
C ALA A 312 -36.58 4.18 1.48
N ALA A 313 -37.13 4.71 0.37
CA ALA A 313 -38.03 5.84 0.38
C ALA A 313 -39.46 5.49 0.88
N GLY A 314 -39.92 4.23 0.66
CA GLY A 314 -41.22 3.75 1.10
C GLY A 314 -41.30 3.41 2.59
N GLY A 315 -40.18 3.17 3.27
CA GLY A 315 -40.14 2.82 4.69
C GLY A 315 -40.30 3.96 5.67
N SER A 316 -40.22 5.23 5.23
CA SER A 316 -40.29 6.40 6.12
C SER A 316 -41.69 7.01 6.31
N SER A 317 -42.71 6.59 5.54
CA SER A 317 -44.08 7.15 5.61
C SER A 317 -45.06 6.39 6.50
N GLY A 318 -44.66 5.28 7.14
CA GLY A 318 -45.55 4.37 7.89
C GLY A 318 -45.58 4.54 9.40
N ARG A 319 -44.92 5.55 10.02
CA ARG A 319 -44.97 5.75 11.48
C ARG A 319 -45.33 7.19 11.91
N ARG A 320 -46.50 7.66 11.48
CA ARG A 320 -47.18 8.78 12.11
C ARG A 320 -48.70 8.56 12.09
N ARG A 321 -49.22 7.76 13.01
CA ARG A 321 -50.61 7.91 13.53
C ARG A 321 -50.73 7.12 14.83
N GLY A 322 -51.05 7.84 15.89
CA GLY A 322 -51.71 7.30 17.09
C GLY A 322 -50.85 7.20 18.32
N ASN A 323 -50.72 8.25 19.10
CA ASN A 323 -51.16 8.19 20.50
C ASN A 323 -51.36 9.60 21.07
N GLY A 324 -52.59 10.00 21.11
CA GLY A 324 -53.08 11.07 21.99
C GLY A 324 -53.49 10.45 23.33
N GLY A 325 -53.03 11.04 24.44
CA GLY A 325 -53.69 10.83 25.73
C GLY A 325 -52.86 10.00 26.74
N ALA A 326 -52.11 10.68 27.60
CA ALA A 326 -52.05 10.51 29.04
C ALA A 326 -51.07 11.51 29.66
N ARG A 327 -51.58 12.69 30.00
CA ARG A 327 -51.00 13.52 31.08
C ARG A 327 -51.39 12.86 32.40
N ARG A 328 -50.42 12.52 33.27
CA ARG A 328 -50.42 12.82 34.73
C ARG A 328 -49.35 11.99 35.45
N GLN A 329 -48.62 12.71 36.30
CA GLN A 329 -47.92 12.25 37.51
C GLN A 329 -46.56 11.54 37.31
N ALA A 330 -45.51 12.25 37.62
CA ALA A 330 -44.67 11.99 38.78
C ALA A 330 -43.52 13.00 38.80
N GLY A 331 -43.72 14.02 39.62
CA GLY A 331 -42.60 14.75 40.23
C GLY A 331 -42.06 13.90 41.40
N ALA A 332 -40.88 14.25 41.86
CA ALA A 332 -40.19 13.72 43.03
C ALA A 332 -39.33 12.46 42.82
N ALA A 333 -38.06 12.69 42.50
CA ALA A 333 -36.88 11.98 43.08
C ALA A 333 -35.56 12.64 42.59
N LYS A 334 -35.39 13.91 42.99
CA LYS A 334 -34.09 14.56 43.07
C LYS A 334 -33.86 14.83 44.56
N ALA A 335 -33.02 14.05 45.21
CA ALA A 335 -32.25 14.37 46.39
C ALA A 335 -31.96 13.06 47.16
N ALA A 336 -30.73 12.62 47.07
CA ALA A 336 -30.00 11.96 48.14
C ALA A 336 -28.85 11.12 47.56
N MET A 337 -27.72 11.74 47.53
CA MET A 337 -26.42 11.12 47.87
C MET A 337 -25.29 12.12 47.63
N ARG A 338 -25.30 13.14 48.47
CA ARG A 338 -24.09 13.83 48.89
C ARG A 338 -24.03 13.62 50.41
N ALA A 339 -22.93 13.01 50.82
CA ALA A 339 -22.26 13.16 52.12
C ALA A 339 -21.79 11.80 52.65
N GLY A 340 -20.50 11.66 52.82
CA GLY A 340 -19.88 10.49 53.44
C GLY A 340 -18.36 10.55 53.35
N THR A 341 -17.80 11.74 53.62
CA THR A 341 -16.37 11.89 54.01
C THR A 341 -16.18 11.41 55.43
N ARG A 342 -15.13 10.65 55.68
CA ARG A 342 -14.15 10.85 56.82
C ARG A 342 -13.34 9.59 57.03
N ARG A 343 -12.02 9.72 56.71
CA ARG A 343 -10.85 9.66 57.58
C ARG A 343 -10.79 8.45 58.57
N ARG A 344 -9.73 7.68 58.41
CA ARG A 344 -8.82 7.11 59.45
C ARG A 344 -7.67 6.48 58.62
N GLY A 345 -6.42 6.81 58.70
CA GLY A 345 -5.59 7.00 59.89
C GLY A 345 -4.45 6.01 59.74
N VAL A 346 -3.25 6.51 59.41
CA VAL A 346 -1.96 5.77 59.39
C VAL A 346 -1.61 5.38 60.84
N PRO A 347 -0.87 4.25 61.12
CA PRO A 347 0.60 4.30 61.23
C PRO A 347 1.27 3.03 60.61
N GLY A 348 2.41 2.97 59.99
CA GLY A 348 3.77 3.30 60.43
C GLY A 348 4.47 2.11 61.07
N ALA A 349 5.50 1.49 60.39
CA ALA A 349 6.73 0.90 60.94
C ALA A 349 7.42 0.10 59.83
N ARG A 350 8.54 0.55 59.29
CA ARG A 350 9.96 0.30 59.59
C ARG A 350 10.43 -1.18 59.41
N ALA A 351 11.41 -1.25 58.51
CA ALA A 351 12.69 -1.96 58.51
C ALA A 351 12.70 -3.51 58.40
N SER A 352 13.24 -4.01 57.35
CA SER A 352 14.55 -4.65 57.23
C SER A 352 14.96 -4.68 55.77
#